data_b490f63841797f2020b8726cae016c99
#
_entry.id   b490f63841797f2020b8726cae016c99
#
_cell.length_a   1.000
_cell.length_b   1.000
_cell.length_c   1.000
_cell.angle_alpha   90.00
_cell.angle_beta   90.00
_cell.angle_gamma   90.00
#
_symmetry.space_group_name_H-M   'P 1'
#
loop_
_entity.id
_entity.type
_entity.pdbx_description
1 polymer ?
#
loop_
_entity_poly.entity_id
_entity_poly.type
_entity_poly.pdbx_seq_one_letter_code
_entity_poly.pdbx_strand_id
1 'polypeptide(L)'
;KPMVQIGDKPILSHIMNFYQSYGHDEFIVAAGYKKDVITEYYKNSKEFENLTIVDTGENTMTGGRILRLKSYFDKNENFFMTYGDGLCSVNLDSLIQFHLKNKKIASVTAVHPPVRFGELEIKGDDVTKFEEKPQASAGWINGGYFVMHPSFLKYIKNDKTFLEKEPLEIACKKKHLAAYKHY
;
A
#
# COMPACT_ATOMS: atom_id res chain seq x y z
N LYS A 1 -3.27 -11.40 9.37
CA LYS A 1 -3.34 -11.42 7.91
C LYS A 1 -1.95 -11.49 7.25
N PRO A 2 -0.94 -10.65 7.58
CA PRO A 2 0.38 -10.68 6.93
C PRO A 2 1.11 -12.02 6.99
N MET A 3 0.75 -12.86 7.97
CA MET A 3 1.35 -14.19 8.18
C MET A 3 0.49 -15.35 7.62
N VAL A 4 -0.50 -15.04 6.76
CA VAL A 4 -1.22 -16.09 6.01
C VAL A 4 -0.27 -16.71 5.01
N GLN A 5 -0.19 -18.05 5.01
CA GLN A 5 0.68 -18.80 4.11
C GLN A 5 0.13 -18.79 2.67
N ILE A 6 1.02 -18.54 1.71
CA ILE A 6 0.80 -18.71 0.27
C ILE A 6 1.94 -19.62 -0.20
N GLY A 7 1.63 -20.87 -0.48
CA GLY A 7 2.66 -21.88 -0.67
C GLY A 7 3.43 -22.16 0.64
N ASP A 8 4.73 -22.02 0.59
CA ASP A 8 5.66 -22.29 1.70
C ASP A 8 6.02 -21.05 2.55
N LYS A 9 5.52 -19.87 2.18
CA LYS A 9 5.88 -18.60 2.82
C LYS A 9 4.65 -17.74 3.16
N PRO A 10 4.73 -16.89 4.20
CA PRO A 10 3.68 -15.93 4.47
C PRO A 10 3.60 -14.84 3.39
N ILE A 11 2.40 -14.27 3.18
CA ILE A 11 2.19 -13.20 2.19
C ILE A 11 3.15 -12.03 2.38
N LEU A 12 3.54 -11.71 3.62
CA LEU A 12 4.50 -10.66 3.92
C LEU A 12 5.88 -10.95 3.32
N SER A 13 6.36 -12.21 3.34
CA SER A 13 7.61 -12.60 2.67
C SER A 13 7.52 -12.43 1.15
N HIS A 14 6.38 -12.78 0.54
CA HIS A 14 6.18 -12.57 -0.90
C HIS A 14 6.23 -11.09 -1.26
N ILE A 15 5.63 -10.22 -0.42
CA ILE A 15 5.69 -8.77 -0.62
C ILE A 15 7.14 -8.27 -0.54
N MET A 16 7.89 -8.65 0.48
CA MET A 16 9.30 -8.22 0.63
C MET A 16 10.17 -8.77 -0.51
N ASN A 17 10.01 -10.04 -0.89
CA ASN A 17 10.72 -10.62 -2.04
C ASN A 17 10.39 -9.88 -3.36
N PHE A 18 9.15 -9.43 -3.53
CA PHE A 18 8.78 -8.61 -4.67
C PHE A 18 9.57 -7.29 -4.70
N TYR A 19 9.71 -6.59 -3.58
CA TYR A 19 10.54 -5.40 -3.49
C TYR A 19 12.03 -5.70 -3.72
N GLN A 20 12.54 -6.81 -3.18
CA GLN A 20 13.94 -7.24 -3.41
C GLN A 20 14.24 -7.51 -4.88
N SER A 21 13.29 -8.01 -5.65
CA SER A 21 13.46 -8.23 -7.09
C SER A 21 13.69 -6.94 -7.89
N TYR A 22 13.40 -5.78 -7.29
CA TYR A 22 13.68 -4.44 -7.81
C TYR A 22 14.88 -3.75 -7.11
N GLY A 23 15.64 -4.50 -6.28
CA GLY A 23 16.82 -3.96 -5.58
C GLY A 23 16.51 -3.20 -4.29
N HIS A 24 15.27 -3.29 -3.78
CA HIS A 24 14.90 -2.71 -2.49
C HIS A 24 14.98 -3.79 -1.41
N ASP A 25 15.97 -3.73 -0.55
CA ASP A 25 16.29 -4.76 0.44
C ASP A 25 16.24 -4.28 1.90
N GLU A 26 15.94 -3.01 2.13
CA GLU A 26 15.74 -2.44 3.47
C GLU A 26 14.25 -2.36 3.80
N PHE A 27 13.83 -3.07 4.85
CA PHE A 27 12.42 -3.21 5.21
C PHE A 27 12.14 -2.75 6.64
N ILE A 28 11.06 -2.01 6.80
CA ILE A 28 10.51 -1.61 8.10
C ILE A 28 9.07 -2.10 8.18
N VAL A 29 8.83 -3.08 9.05
CA VAL A 29 7.50 -3.64 9.28
C VAL A 29 6.86 -2.99 10.50
N ALA A 30 5.78 -2.24 10.29
CA ALA A 30 4.96 -1.66 11.35
C ALA A 30 4.05 -2.76 11.95
N ALA A 31 4.50 -3.41 13.00
CA ALA A 31 3.77 -4.48 13.68
C ALA A 31 2.88 -3.94 14.81
N GLY A 32 1.83 -4.68 15.12
CA GLY A 32 0.88 -4.36 16.20
C GLY A 32 0.27 -5.64 16.77
N TYR A 33 -1.03 -5.86 16.58
CA TYR A 33 -1.69 -7.08 17.02
C TYR A 33 -0.93 -8.32 16.53
N LYS A 34 -0.62 -9.24 17.47
CA LYS A 34 0.19 -10.45 17.21
C LYS A 34 1.56 -10.18 16.60
N LYS A 35 2.22 -9.06 16.97
CA LYS A 35 3.58 -8.73 16.54
C LYS A 35 4.57 -9.87 16.80
N ASP A 36 4.40 -10.58 17.92
CA ASP A 36 5.30 -11.66 18.33
C ASP A 36 5.37 -12.78 17.30
N VAL A 37 4.25 -13.10 16.64
CA VAL A 37 4.20 -14.10 15.56
C VAL A 37 5.07 -13.68 14.37
N ILE A 38 5.06 -12.38 14.02
CA ILE A 38 5.89 -11.83 12.94
C ILE A 38 7.36 -11.86 13.36
N THR A 39 7.65 -11.37 14.56
CA THR A 39 9.01 -11.27 15.09
C THR A 39 9.66 -12.64 15.21
N GLU A 40 8.96 -13.62 15.76
CA GLU A 40 9.46 -14.99 15.93
C GLU A 40 9.73 -15.65 14.58
N TYR A 41 8.83 -15.52 13.62
CA TYR A 41 9.00 -16.08 12.29
C TYR A 41 10.28 -15.57 11.63
N TYR A 42 10.45 -14.24 11.53
CA TYR A 42 11.61 -13.66 10.81
C TYR A 42 12.91 -13.78 11.59
N LYS A 43 12.88 -13.83 12.92
CA LYS A 43 14.05 -14.13 13.74
C LYS A 43 14.60 -15.55 13.46
N ASN A 44 13.71 -16.51 13.22
CA ASN A 44 14.07 -17.90 12.96
C ASN A 44 14.44 -18.15 11.49
N SER A 45 13.70 -17.54 10.54
CA SER A 45 13.94 -17.75 9.11
C SER A 45 15.20 -17.10 8.59
N LYS A 46 15.61 -15.96 9.17
CA LYS A 46 16.73 -15.11 8.69
C LYS A 46 16.64 -14.79 7.20
N GLU A 47 15.42 -14.71 6.66
CA GLU A 47 15.16 -14.57 5.23
C GLU A 47 15.57 -13.18 4.70
N PHE A 48 15.52 -12.16 5.55
CA PHE A 48 15.83 -10.77 5.20
C PHE A 48 16.87 -10.20 6.15
N GLU A 49 18.03 -9.78 5.64
CA GLU A 49 19.14 -9.25 6.45
C GLU A 49 18.83 -7.87 7.02
N ASN A 50 18.20 -6.99 6.21
CA ASN A 50 17.90 -5.61 6.57
C ASN A 50 16.43 -5.41 6.94
N LEU A 51 15.90 -6.29 7.80
CA LEU A 51 14.52 -6.23 8.27
C LEU A 51 14.44 -5.65 9.69
N THR A 52 13.73 -4.53 9.84
CA THR A 52 13.38 -3.94 11.12
C THR A 52 11.90 -4.13 11.42
N ILE A 53 11.55 -4.78 12.52
CA ILE A 53 10.17 -4.95 12.98
C ILE A 53 9.92 -4.00 14.14
N VAL A 54 9.04 -3.03 13.94
CA VAL A 54 8.74 -1.98 14.93
C VAL A 54 7.38 -2.23 15.56
N ASP A 55 7.32 -2.29 16.89
CA ASP A 55 6.06 -2.29 17.61
C ASP A 55 5.40 -0.91 17.52
N THR A 56 4.38 -0.81 16.71
CA THR A 56 3.61 0.41 16.54
C THR A 56 2.33 0.45 17.37
N GLY A 57 2.16 -0.52 18.28
CA GLY A 57 1.01 -0.61 19.18
C GLY A 57 -0.18 -1.34 18.56
N GLU A 58 -0.90 -2.09 19.39
CA GLU A 58 -2.03 -2.92 18.93
C GLU A 58 -3.19 -2.08 18.39
N ASN A 59 -3.53 -1.00 19.08
CA ASN A 59 -4.69 -0.15 18.80
C ASN A 59 -4.37 1.06 17.91
N THR A 60 -3.23 1.04 17.22
CA THR A 60 -2.81 2.12 16.33
C THR A 60 -3.37 1.90 14.93
N MET A 61 -3.97 2.94 14.34
CA MET A 61 -4.55 2.90 13.00
C MET A 61 -3.47 3.04 11.92
N THR A 62 -3.83 2.80 10.67
CA THR A 62 -2.91 2.73 9.51
C THR A 62 -2.01 3.97 9.39
N GLY A 63 -2.56 5.17 9.49
CA GLY A 63 -1.76 6.41 9.49
C GLY A 63 -0.88 6.54 10.73
N GLY A 64 -1.43 6.25 11.92
CA GLY A 64 -0.68 6.31 13.17
C GLY A 64 0.55 5.40 13.15
N ARG A 65 0.47 4.21 12.53
CA ARG A 65 1.63 3.30 12.38
C ARG A 65 2.75 3.95 11.59
N ILE A 66 2.43 4.59 10.48
CA ILE A 66 3.43 5.30 9.67
C ILE A 66 4.02 6.47 10.46
N LEU A 67 3.21 7.19 11.21
CA LEU A 67 3.70 8.30 12.05
C LEU A 67 4.72 7.82 13.10
N ARG A 68 4.50 6.65 13.72
CA ARG A 68 5.43 6.05 14.70
C ARG A 68 6.75 5.61 14.08
N LEU A 69 6.80 5.45 12.77
CA LEU A 69 8.03 5.14 12.03
C LEU A 69 8.84 6.38 11.61
N LYS A 70 8.42 7.59 12.02
CA LYS A 70 9.03 8.86 11.59
C LYS A 70 10.55 8.92 11.79
N SER A 71 11.08 8.32 12.85
CA SER A 71 12.53 8.31 13.15
C SER A 71 13.35 7.41 12.23
N TYR A 72 12.70 6.54 11.47
CA TYR A 72 13.35 5.63 10.53
C TYR A 72 13.45 6.21 9.11
N PHE A 73 12.76 7.32 8.83
CA PHE A 73 12.78 7.93 7.50
C PHE A 73 13.85 9.02 7.41
N ASP A 74 14.67 8.98 6.37
CA ASP A 74 15.49 10.13 6.00
C ASP A 74 14.57 11.27 5.53
N LYS A 75 14.85 12.49 5.98
CA LYS A 75 14.00 13.65 5.71
C LYS A 75 13.94 14.05 4.23
N ASN A 76 14.92 13.62 3.45
CA ASN A 76 15.11 14.02 2.06
C ASN A 76 14.86 12.88 1.06
N GLU A 77 14.58 11.66 1.54
CA GLU A 77 14.40 10.49 0.71
C GLU A 77 12.94 10.04 0.65
N ASN A 78 12.51 9.62 -0.52
CA ASN A 78 11.21 8.99 -0.69
C ASN A 78 11.27 7.54 -0.21
N PHE A 79 10.17 7.04 0.32
CA PHE A 79 10.03 5.65 0.70
C PHE A 79 8.82 5.01 0.03
N PHE A 80 8.93 3.72 -0.23
CA PHE A 80 7.78 2.92 -0.61
C PHE A 80 6.96 2.54 0.63
N MET A 81 5.65 2.52 0.49
CA MET A 81 4.73 2.02 1.51
C MET A 81 3.70 1.11 0.88
N THR A 82 3.46 -0.03 1.49
CA THR A 82 2.40 -0.96 1.08
C THR A 82 1.71 -1.59 2.29
N TYR A 83 0.52 -2.13 2.07
CA TYR A 83 -0.15 -2.94 3.08
C TYR A 83 0.48 -4.33 3.15
N GLY A 84 0.47 -4.93 4.35
CA GLY A 84 1.11 -6.23 4.61
C GLY A 84 0.29 -7.46 4.16
N ASP A 85 -0.78 -7.27 3.39
CA ASP A 85 -1.71 -8.34 2.99
C ASP A 85 -2.19 -8.24 1.53
N GLY A 86 -1.49 -7.46 0.70
CA GLY A 86 -1.80 -7.30 -0.72
C GLY A 86 -0.58 -7.51 -1.62
N LEU A 87 -0.71 -8.38 -2.62
CA LEU A 87 0.27 -8.57 -3.69
C LEU A 87 -0.18 -7.84 -4.94
N CYS A 88 0.78 -7.33 -5.71
CA CYS A 88 0.55 -6.62 -6.95
C CYS A 88 1.67 -6.95 -7.94
N SER A 89 1.41 -6.76 -9.23
CA SER A 89 2.38 -6.87 -10.31
C SER A 89 2.89 -5.51 -10.81
N VAL A 90 2.74 -4.45 -10.01
CA VAL A 90 3.16 -3.10 -10.40
C VAL A 90 4.67 -3.03 -10.64
N ASN A 91 5.08 -2.36 -11.71
CA ASN A 91 6.51 -2.08 -11.93
C ASN A 91 6.96 -0.96 -10.99
N LEU A 92 7.81 -1.30 -10.00
CA LEU A 92 8.27 -0.36 -8.96
C LEU A 92 9.18 0.73 -9.53
N ASP A 93 10.02 0.41 -10.53
CA ASP A 93 10.87 1.41 -11.20
C ASP A 93 10.02 2.45 -11.92
N SER A 94 8.97 2.01 -12.60
CA SER A 94 8.04 2.92 -13.26
C SER A 94 7.25 3.76 -12.26
N LEU A 95 6.87 3.19 -11.12
CA LEU A 95 6.15 3.90 -10.06
C LEU A 95 7.02 4.99 -9.43
N ILE A 96 8.29 4.71 -9.10
CA ILE A 96 9.19 5.71 -8.53
C ILE A 96 9.53 6.81 -9.56
N GLN A 97 9.78 6.45 -10.82
CA GLN A 97 10.02 7.43 -11.89
C GLN A 97 8.80 8.34 -12.10
N PHE A 98 7.59 7.78 -12.08
CA PHE A 98 6.35 8.56 -12.13
C PHE A 98 6.25 9.53 -10.95
N HIS A 99 6.55 9.08 -9.73
CA HIS A 99 6.53 9.92 -8.54
C HIS A 99 7.48 11.11 -8.67
N LEU A 100 8.74 10.84 -9.02
CA LEU A 100 9.78 11.87 -9.19
C LEU A 100 9.40 12.90 -10.26
N LYS A 101 8.86 12.45 -11.40
CA LYS A 101 8.41 13.33 -12.49
C LYS A 101 7.26 14.24 -12.06
N ASN A 102 6.32 13.76 -11.28
CA ASN A 102 5.13 14.51 -10.87
C ASN A 102 5.40 15.50 -9.72
N LYS A 103 6.53 15.37 -9.01
CA LYS A 103 6.92 16.25 -7.90
C LYS A 103 5.83 16.40 -6.83
N LYS A 104 5.06 15.36 -6.58
CA LYS A 104 4.06 15.30 -5.51
C LYS A 104 4.69 14.72 -4.25
N ILE A 105 4.08 14.93 -3.11
CA ILE A 105 4.58 14.35 -1.85
C ILE A 105 4.11 12.92 -1.61
N ALA A 106 3.14 12.44 -2.39
CA ALA A 106 2.73 11.06 -2.43
C ALA A 106 2.23 10.67 -3.82
N SER A 107 2.47 9.43 -4.20
CA SER A 107 1.86 8.77 -5.35
C SER A 107 1.25 7.45 -4.90
N VAL A 108 0.07 7.12 -5.40
CA VAL A 108 -0.63 5.88 -5.13
C VAL A 108 -0.83 5.10 -6.43
N THR A 109 -0.64 3.80 -6.40
CA THR A 109 -1.02 2.93 -7.50
C THR A 109 -2.54 2.85 -7.58
N ALA A 110 -3.10 3.22 -8.72
CA ALA A 110 -4.51 3.12 -9.01
C ALA A 110 -4.76 1.90 -9.91
N VAL A 111 -5.71 1.07 -9.53
CA VAL A 111 -6.06 -0.17 -10.24
C VAL A 111 -7.56 -0.23 -10.50
N HIS A 112 -7.96 -0.99 -11.50
CA HIS A 112 -9.36 -1.36 -11.67
C HIS A 112 -9.65 -2.63 -10.86
N PRO A 113 -10.65 -2.62 -9.96
CA PRO A 113 -11.02 -3.84 -9.28
C PRO A 113 -11.57 -4.85 -10.29
N PRO A 114 -11.28 -6.16 -10.13
CA PRO A 114 -11.93 -7.18 -10.94
C PRO A 114 -13.43 -7.14 -10.67
N VAL A 115 -14.23 -6.99 -11.70
CA VAL A 115 -15.71 -7.06 -11.58
C VAL A 115 -16.08 -8.52 -11.31
N ARG A 116 -16.79 -8.76 -10.21
CA ARG A 116 -17.17 -10.12 -9.78
C ARG A 116 -18.43 -10.61 -10.45
N PHE A 117 -19.26 -9.70 -10.99
CA PHE A 117 -20.58 -9.97 -11.57
C PHE A 117 -20.71 -9.28 -12.91
N GLY A 118 -21.68 -9.72 -13.73
CA GLY A 118 -22.04 -9.02 -14.95
C GLY A 118 -22.64 -7.64 -14.65
N GLU A 119 -22.34 -6.66 -15.49
CA GLU A 119 -22.95 -5.32 -15.44
C GLU A 119 -24.15 -5.22 -16.36
N LEU A 120 -25.16 -4.47 -15.91
CA LEU A 120 -26.39 -4.22 -16.65
C LEU A 120 -26.53 -2.72 -16.90
N GLU A 121 -26.80 -2.34 -18.13
CA GLU A 121 -27.37 -1.02 -18.40
C GLU A 121 -28.87 -1.16 -18.44
N ILE A 122 -29.60 -0.34 -17.66
CA ILE A 122 -31.07 -0.42 -17.52
C ILE A 122 -31.69 0.89 -18.00
N LYS A 123 -32.70 0.80 -18.86
CA LYS A 123 -33.51 1.93 -19.29
C LYS A 123 -34.98 1.63 -19.06
N GLY A 124 -35.59 2.32 -18.08
CA GLY A 124 -36.91 1.92 -17.56
C GLY A 124 -36.77 0.55 -16.87
N ASP A 125 -37.58 -0.41 -17.32
CA ASP A 125 -37.54 -1.80 -16.84
C ASP A 125 -36.76 -2.74 -17.80
N ASP A 126 -36.23 -2.21 -18.89
CA ASP A 126 -35.53 -3.00 -19.91
C ASP A 126 -34.02 -3.00 -19.66
N VAL A 127 -33.41 -4.20 -19.75
CA VAL A 127 -31.96 -4.35 -19.81
C VAL A 127 -31.51 -4.07 -21.24
N THR A 128 -30.81 -2.95 -21.44
CA THR A 128 -30.34 -2.51 -22.76
C THR A 128 -28.95 -3.03 -23.10
N LYS A 129 -28.14 -3.42 -22.08
CA LYS A 129 -26.84 -4.03 -22.24
C LYS A 129 -26.56 -5.00 -21.09
N PHE A 130 -26.01 -6.15 -21.41
CA PHE A 130 -25.44 -7.08 -20.45
C PHE A 130 -23.98 -7.34 -20.82
N GLU A 131 -23.06 -7.18 -19.89
CA GLU A 131 -21.64 -7.42 -20.10
C GLU A 131 -21.07 -8.25 -18.95
N GLU A 132 -20.60 -9.45 -19.24
CA GLU A 132 -20.04 -10.35 -18.23
C GLU A 132 -18.64 -9.90 -17.88
N LYS A 133 -18.44 -9.52 -16.60
CA LYS A 133 -17.14 -9.14 -15.99
C LYS A 133 -16.34 -8.09 -16.79
N PRO A 134 -16.92 -6.93 -17.14
CA PRO A 134 -16.18 -5.89 -17.84
C PRO A 134 -15.11 -5.31 -16.94
N GLN A 135 -13.86 -5.26 -17.41
CA GLN A 135 -12.77 -4.60 -16.65
C GLN A 135 -12.86 -3.07 -16.68
N ALA A 136 -13.55 -2.51 -17.64
CA ALA A 136 -13.45 -1.08 -17.97
C ALA A 136 -14.41 -0.15 -17.23
N SER A 137 -15.52 -0.65 -16.67
CA SER A 137 -16.57 0.16 -16.04
C SER A 137 -16.34 0.40 -14.56
N ALA A 138 -15.57 -0.45 -13.89
CA ALA A 138 -15.20 -0.22 -12.50
C ALA A 138 -14.26 1.00 -12.41
N GLY A 139 -14.61 1.96 -11.54
CA GLY A 139 -13.76 3.11 -11.26
C GLY A 139 -12.38 2.71 -10.73
N TRP A 140 -11.44 3.66 -10.70
CA TRP A 140 -10.12 3.45 -10.11
C TRP A 140 -10.21 3.33 -8.59
N ILE A 141 -9.51 2.34 -8.03
CA ILE A 141 -9.40 2.16 -6.58
C ILE A 141 -7.93 2.22 -6.14
N ASN A 142 -7.72 2.39 -4.84
CA ASN A 142 -6.41 2.33 -4.20
C ASN A 142 -5.84 0.90 -4.33
N GLY A 143 -4.74 0.76 -5.07
CA GLY A 143 -4.03 -0.51 -5.28
C GLY A 143 -3.06 -0.89 -4.15
N GLY A 144 -2.94 -0.05 -3.11
CA GLY A 144 -2.18 -0.37 -1.90
C GLY A 144 -0.67 -0.19 -1.97
N TYR A 145 -0.12 0.26 -3.10
CA TYR A 145 1.30 0.56 -3.28
C TYR A 145 1.50 2.06 -3.46
N PHE A 146 2.39 2.63 -2.64
CA PHE A 146 2.64 4.07 -2.58
C PHE A 146 4.12 4.37 -2.68
N VAL A 147 4.43 5.56 -3.20
CA VAL A 147 5.70 6.25 -2.96
C VAL A 147 5.38 7.53 -2.21
N MET A 148 6.06 7.77 -1.10
CA MET A 148 5.80 8.91 -0.23
C MET A 148 7.10 9.63 0.15
N HIS A 149 7.05 10.95 0.20
CA HIS A 149 8.06 11.76 0.85
C HIS A 149 7.70 11.93 2.34
N PRO A 150 8.67 11.91 3.29
CA PRO A 150 8.40 12.02 4.72
C PRO A 150 7.59 13.24 5.13
N SER A 151 7.59 14.31 4.33
CA SER A 151 6.72 15.48 4.57
C SER A 151 5.22 15.15 4.53
N PHE A 152 4.82 13.97 4.01
CA PHE A 152 3.45 13.50 4.06
C PHE A 152 2.96 13.29 5.50
N LEU A 153 3.86 12.97 6.43
CA LEU A 153 3.55 12.72 7.84
C LEU A 153 2.86 13.92 8.53
N LYS A 154 3.02 15.14 8.00
CA LYS A 154 2.32 16.33 8.51
C LYS A 154 0.79 16.24 8.42
N TYR A 155 0.25 15.33 7.63
CA TYR A 155 -1.20 15.10 7.50
C TYR A 155 -1.74 14.07 8.49
N ILE A 156 -0.85 13.38 9.20
CA ILE A 156 -1.20 12.36 10.20
C ILE A 156 -1.16 13.02 11.58
N LYS A 157 -2.31 13.08 12.25
CA LYS A 157 -2.44 13.80 13.52
C LYS A 157 -1.95 13.02 14.74
N ASN A 158 -2.31 11.73 14.79
CA ASN A 158 -2.03 10.87 15.95
C ASN A 158 -2.25 9.38 15.61
N ASP A 159 -2.12 8.52 16.61
CA ASP A 159 -2.28 7.07 16.51
C ASP A 159 -3.66 6.61 16.04
N LYS A 160 -4.70 7.40 16.21
CA LYS A 160 -6.08 7.06 15.78
C LYS A 160 -6.37 7.47 14.35
N THR A 161 -5.40 8.04 13.65
CA THR A 161 -5.57 8.49 12.27
C THR A 161 -5.52 7.32 11.31
N PHE A 162 -6.56 7.14 10.50
CA PHE A 162 -6.57 6.25 9.35
C PHE A 162 -5.91 6.93 8.15
N LEU A 163 -4.94 6.28 7.52
CA LEU A 163 -4.26 6.80 6.32
C LEU A 163 -5.25 7.11 5.20
N GLU A 164 -6.19 6.20 4.99
CA GLU A 164 -7.16 6.18 3.88
C GLU A 164 -8.24 7.26 3.98
N LYS A 165 -8.35 7.90 5.13
CA LYS A 165 -9.30 8.98 5.39
C LYS A 165 -8.62 10.35 5.28
N GLU A 166 -8.63 11.11 6.38
CA GLU A 166 -8.19 12.50 6.41
C GLU A 166 -6.82 12.76 5.76
N PRO A 167 -5.73 11.96 5.97
CA PRO A 167 -4.44 12.25 5.37
C PRO A 167 -4.45 12.22 3.84
N LEU A 168 -5.01 11.18 3.23
CA LEU A 168 -5.09 11.07 1.77
C LEU A 168 -6.10 12.08 1.18
N GLU A 169 -7.22 12.35 1.88
CA GLU A 169 -8.18 13.39 1.47
C GLU A 169 -7.55 14.77 1.47
N ILE A 170 -6.77 15.12 2.51
CA ILE A 170 -6.06 16.41 2.56
C ILE A 170 -5.01 16.49 1.45
N ALA A 171 -4.24 15.42 1.23
CA ALA A 171 -3.25 15.38 0.18
C ALA A 171 -3.90 15.55 -1.20
N CYS A 172 -5.05 14.95 -1.43
CA CYS A 172 -5.84 15.10 -2.66
C CYS A 172 -6.31 16.55 -2.83
N LYS A 173 -6.99 17.14 -1.83
CA LYS A 173 -7.46 18.53 -1.85
C LYS A 173 -6.33 19.55 -2.10
N LYS A 174 -5.15 19.29 -1.57
CA LYS A 174 -3.96 20.13 -1.76
C LYS A 174 -3.20 19.83 -3.05
N LYS A 175 -3.68 18.92 -3.90
CA LYS A 175 -3.01 18.47 -5.13
C LYS A 175 -1.59 17.91 -4.87
N HIS A 176 -1.38 17.29 -3.71
CA HIS A 176 -0.13 16.66 -3.27
C HIS A 176 -0.10 15.15 -3.50
N LEU A 177 -1.20 14.56 -4.01
CA LEU A 177 -1.32 13.15 -4.34
C LEU A 177 -1.40 12.98 -5.85
N ALA A 178 -0.64 12.03 -6.41
CA ALA A 178 -0.73 11.59 -7.80
C ALA A 178 -1.21 10.14 -7.87
N ALA A 179 -1.87 9.76 -8.96
CA ALA A 179 -2.32 8.39 -9.20
C ALA A 179 -1.53 7.78 -10.36
N TYR A 180 -0.75 6.72 -10.06
CA TYR A 180 -0.08 5.89 -11.06
C TYR A 180 -1.05 4.80 -11.52
N LYS A 181 -1.48 4.86 -12.77
CA LYS A 181 -2.42 3.89 -13.34
C LYS A 181 -1.70 2.59 -13.68
N HIS A 182 -2.12 1.51 -13.06
CA HIS A 182 -1.66 0.15 -13.32
C HIS A 182 -2.82 -0.67 -13.91
N TYR A 183 -2.58 -1.25 -15.09
CA TYR A 183 -3.55 -2.02 -15.88
C TYR A 183 -3.31 -3.51 -15.78
#